data_be0bf06ab02ac323ac12758757ee3f39
#
_entry.id   be0bf06ab02ac323ac12758757ee3f39
#
_cell.length_a   1.000
_cell.length_b   1.000
_cell.length_c   1.000
_cell.angle_alpha   90.00
_cell.angle_beta   90.00
_cell.angle_gamma   90.00
#
_symmetry.space_group_name_H-M   'P 1'
#
loop_
_entity.id
_entity.type
_entity.pdbx_description
1 polymer ?
#
loop_
_entity_poly.entity_id
_entity_poly.type
_entity_poly.pdbx_seq_one_letter_code
_entity_poly.pdbx_strand_id
1 'polypeptide(L)'
;FWDAISAARPDLVKGFNPWERISTPAGLRQMLSDAGITDVEIIEEPGTHSLNDPDDWWLVAMGSGYRGTISQLDASTVTTVREANLAAIKGVSAIKTNVIYSVSRK
;
A
#
# COMPACT_ATOMS: atom_id res chain seq x y z
N PHE A 1 4.88 -7.82 -1.76
CA PHE A 1 5.38 -7.04 -2.91
C PHE A 1 6.83 -6.64 -2.72
N TRP A 2 7.16 -5.94 -1.65
CA TRP A 2 8.50 -5.39 -1.45
C TRP A 2 9.59 -6.47 -1.28
N ASP A 3 9.27 -7.63 -0.73
CA ASP A 3 10.22 -8.76 -0.63
C ASP A 3 10.64 -9.24 -2.03
N ALA A 4 9.70 -9.32 -2.96
CA ALA A 4 9.99 -9.70 -4.35
C ALA A 4 10.80 -8.62 -5.08
N ILE A 5 10.51 -7.33 -4.85
CA ILE A 5 11.31 -6.23 -5.38
C ILE A 5 12.72 -6.24 -4.77
N SER A 6 12.84 -6.43 -3.45
CA SER A 6 14.14 -6.48 -2.77
C SER A 6 15.05 -7.59 -3.32
N ALA A 7 14.45 -8.73 -3.65
CA ALA A 7 15.19 -9.86 -4.23
C ALA A 7 15.64 -9.59 -5.68
N ALA A 8 14.83 -8.90 -6.48
CA ALA A 8 15.09 -8.69 -7.90
C ALA A 8 15.83 -7.36 -8.20
N ARG A 9 15.46 -6.28 -7.50
CA ARG A 9 15.94 -4.91 -7.69
C ARG A 9 16.02 -4.17 -6.34
N PRO A 10 16.99 -4.50 -5.49
CA PRO A 10 17.14 -3.91 -4.16
C PRO A 10 17.35 -2.38 -4.22
N ASP A 11 17.88 -1.87 -5.32
CA ASP A 11 18.06 -0.44 -5.57
C ASP A 11 16.74 0.36 -5.65
N LEU A 12 15.61 -0.32 -5.91
CA LEU A 12 14.28 0.32 -5.96
C LEU A 12 13.56 0.31 -4.60
N VAL A 13 14.11 -0.38 -3.60
CA VAL A 13 13.54 -0.40 -2.24
C VAL A 13 13.94 0.87 -1.52
N LYS A 14 12.96 1.71 -1.22
CA LYS A 14 13.19 2.91 -0.41
C LYS A 14 13.23 2.53 1.06
N GLY A 15 14.26 2.98 1.78
CA GLY A 15 14.40 2.75 3.23
C GLY A 15 13.40 3.52 4.10
N PHE A 16 12.43 4.20 3.47
CA PHE A 16 11.47 5.05 4.14
C PHE A 16 10.19 5.12 3.29
N ASN A 17 9.05 4.93 3.95
CA ASN A 17 7.73 5.10 3.37
C ASN A 17 7.05 6.32 4.03
N PRO A 18 6.85 7.43 3.31
CA PRO A 18 6.26 8.65 3.88
C PRO A 18 4.82 8.45 4.38
N TRP A 19 4.13 7.42 3.88
CA TRP A 19 2.74 7.14 4.25
C TRP A 19 2.61 6.42 5.60
N GLU A 20 3.66 5.75 6.10
CA GLU A 20 3.59 4.99 7.37
C GLU A 20 3.15 5.84 8.54
N ARG A 21 3.67 7.06 8.66
CA ARG A 21 3.35 7.95 9.76
C ARG A 21 1.90 8.45 9.76
N ILE A 22 1.21 8.39 8.61
CA ILE A 22 -0.19 8.84 8.47
C ILE A 22 -1.17 7.69 8.25
N SER A 23 -0.68 6.44 8.31
CA SER A 23 -1.50 5.24 8.17
C SER A 23 -2.19 4.82 9.46
N THR A 24 -2.06 5.61 10.53
CA THR A 24 -2.72 5.39 11.81
C THR A 24 -3.47 6.64 12.24
N PRO A 25 -4.57 6.49 13.01
CA PRO A 25 -5.31 7.63 13.55
C PRO A 25 -4.42 8.61 14.33
N ALA A 26 -3.52 8.08 15.15
CA ALA A 26 -2.60 8.88 15.96
C ALA A 26 -1.61 9.66 15.07
N GLY A 27 -1.02 9.00 14.05
CA GLY A 27 -0.08 9.64 13.15
C GLY A 27 -0.73 10.72 12.29
N LEU A 28 -1.95 10.46 11.78
CA LEU A 28 -2.71 11.45 11.04
C LEU A 28 -3.08 12.66 11.91
N ARG A 29 -3.53 12.44 13.16
CA ARG A 29 -3.83 13.51 14.12
C ARG A 29 -2.60 14.35 14.42
N GLN A 30 -1.45 13.72 14.65
CA GLN A 30 -0.20 14.43 14.92
C GLN A 30 0.21 15.30 13.73
N MET A 31 0.16 14.76 12.51
CA MET A 31 0.49 15.52 11.31
C MET A 31 -0.40 16.75 11.13
N LEU A 32 -1.70 16.62 11.38
CA LEU A 32 -2.66 17.74 11.30
C LEU A 32 -2.40 18.77 12.40
N SER A 33 -2.12 18.32 13.62
CA SER A 33 -1.78 19.19 14.76
C SER A 33 -0.49 19.98 14.49
N ASP A 34 0.54 19.34 13.93
CA ASP A 34 1.80 20.01 13.56
C ASP A 34 1.58 21.08 12.48
N ALA A 35 0.55 20.93 11.66
CA ALA A 35 0.11 21.91 10.67
C ALA A 35 -0.86 22.98 11.25
N GLY A 36 -1.12 22.97 12.56
CA GLY A 36 -2.01 23.92 13.24
C GLY A 36 -3.50 23.57 13.14
N ILE A 37 -3.85 22.36 12.65
CA ILE A 37 -5.23 21.87 12.54
C ILE A 37 -5.52 20.99 13.75
N THR A 38 -6.08 21.59 14.81
CA THR A 38 -6.31 20.92 16.10
C THR A 38 -7.74 20.44 16.30
N ASP A 39 -8.72 21.12 15.68
CA ASP A 39 -10.14 20.69 15.70
C ASP A 39 -10.38 19.71 14.56
N VAL A 40 -10.08 18.43 14.82
CA VAL A 40 -10.16 17.35 13.83
C VAL A 40 -10.81 16.11 14.41
N GLU A 41 -11.81 15.60 13.72
CA GLU A 41 -12.38 14.28 13.93
C GLU A 41 -11.64 13.28 13.04
N ILE A 42 -11.22 12.15 13.61
CA ILE A 42 -10.60 11.04 12.89
C ILE A 42 -11.56 9.86 12.93
N ILE A 43 -11.91 9.36 11.75
CA ILE A 43 -12.85 8.24 11.56
C ILE A 43 -12.11 7.10 10.88
N GLU A 44 -12.16 5.92 11.49
CA GLU A 44 -11.64 4.68 10.88
C GLU A 44 -12.79 3.90 10.25
N GLU A 45 -12.61 3.51 9.01
CA GLU A 45 -13.53 2.62 8.30
C GLU A 45 -12.79 1.32 7.93
N PRO A 46 -13.07 0.21 8.64
CA PRO A 46 -12.51 -1.07 8.29
C PRO A 46 -13.13 -1.56 6.97
N GLY A 47 -12.28 -1.95 6.04
CA GLY A 47 -12.68 -2.47 4.75
C GLY A 47 -11.99 -3.79 4.43
N THR A 48 -12.62 -4.55 3.56
CA THR A 48 -12.07 -5.81 3.04
C THR A 48 -12.41 -5.90 1.56
N HIS A 49 -11.41 -6.25 0.74
CA HIS A 49 -11.58 -6.52 -0.68
C HIS A 49 -11.32 -8.00 -0.94
N SER A 50 -12.30 -8.70 -1.53
CA SER A 50 -12.17 -10.11 -1.87
C SER A 50 -11.21 -10.30 -3.04
N LEU A 51 -10.39 -11.34 -2.98
CA LEU A 51 -9.59 -11.83 -4.09
C LEU A 51 -10.21 -13.15 -4.55
N ASN A 52 -10.78 -13.16 -5.74
CA ASN A 52 -11.38 -14.37 -6.34
C ASN A 52 -10.31 -15.23 -7.02
N ASP A 53 -9.24 -14.59 -7.48
CA ASP A 53 -8.08 -15.19 -8.11
C ASP A 53 -6.81 -14.49 -7.62
N PRO A 54 -5.66 -15.19 -7.51
CA PRO A 54 -4.38 -14.54 -7.20
C PRO A 54 -4.03 -13.38 -8.14
N ASP A 55 -4.47 -13.41 -9.39
CA ASP A 55 -4.26 -12.33 -10.35
C ASP A 55 -4.97 -11.02 -9.97
N ASP A 56 -6.04 -11.08 -9.18
CA ASP A 56 -6.68 -9.88 -8.64
C ASP A 56 -5.70 -9.04 -7.82
N TRP A 57 -4.78 -9.69 -7.07
CA TRP A 57 -3.71 -8.97 -6.38
C TRP A 57 -2.80 -8.22 -7.34
N TRP A 58 -2.45 -8.82 -8.48
CA TRP A 58 -1.61 -8.15 -9.46
C TRP A 58 -2.31 -6.94 -10.09
N LEU A 59 -3.62 -7.03 -10.30
CA LEU A 59 -4.43 -5.88 -10.74
C LEU A 59 -4.42 -4.75 -9.70
N VAL A 60 -4.54 -5.09 -8.41
CA VAL A 60 -4.40 -4.11 -7.32
C VAL A 60 -3.01 -3.46 -7.34
N ALA A 61 -1.95 -4.24 -7.49
CA ALA A 61 -0.59 -3.71 -7.58
C ALA A 61 -0.42 -2.75 -8.76
N MET A 62 -0.95 -3.11 -9.93
CA MET A 62 -0.90 -2.28 -11.15
C MET A 62 -1.78 -1.04 -11.08
N GLY A 63 -2.84 -1.05 -10.27
CA GLY A 63 -3.74 0.08 -10.04
C GLY A 63 -3.31 1.02 -8.89
N SER A 64 -2.25 0.67 -8.18
CA SER A 64 -1.80 1.39 -6.97
C SER A 64 -0.45 2.09 -7.16
N GLY A 65 0.09 2.64 -6.07
CA GLY A 65 1.43 3.23 -6.02
C GLY A 65 2.57 2.29 -6.39
N TYR A 66 2.37 0.97 -6.35
CA TYR A 66 3.36 -0.03 -6.79
C TYR A 66 3.66 0.04 -8.28
N ARG A 67 2.72 0.52 -9.09
CA ARG A 67 2.91 0.70 -10.54
C ARG A 67 4.16 1.51 -10.88
N GLY A 68 4.45 2.56 -10.10
CA GLY A 68 5.64 3.39 -10.31
C GLY A 68 6.97 2.63 -10.15
N THR A 69 7.00 1.62 -9.29
CA THR A 69 8.15 0.71 -9.14
C THR A 69 8.16 -0.33 -10.27
N ILE A 70 7.01 -0.93 -10.56
CA ILE A 70 6.87 -1.96 -11.61
C ILE A 70 7.29 -1.41 -12.99
N SER A 71 6.97 -0.15 -13.30
CA SER A 71 7.34 0.49 -14.57
C SER A 71 8.84 0.70 -14.78
N GLN A 72 9.66 0.53 -13.75
CA GLN A 72 11.13 0.62 -13.83
C GLN A 72 11.79 -0.75 -14.02
N LEU A 73 11.02 -1.82 -14.08
CA LEU A 73 11.50 -3.18 -14.29
C LEU A 73 11.48 -3.52 -15.79
N ASP A 74 12.43 -4.32 -16.22
CA ASP A 74 12.35 -4.97 -17.52
C ASP A 74 11.30 -6.10 -17.53
N ALA A 75 10.89 -6.56 -18.70
CA ALA A 75 9.80 -7.52 -18.85
C ALA A 75 10.06 -8.85 -18.12
N SER A 76 11.31 -9.33 -18.09
CA SER A 76 11.68 -10.56 -17.40
C SER A 76 11.58 -10.43 -15.89
N THR A 77 12.05 -9.31 -15.36
CA THR A 77 11.97 -8.99 -13.93
C THR A 77 10.51 -8.77 -13.48
N VAL A 78 9.67 -8.14 -14.31
CA VAL A 78 8.22 -8.03 -14.04
C VAL A 78 7.60 -9.42 -13.88
N THR A 79 7.92 -10.36 -14.77
CA THR A 79 7.40 -11.74 -14.70
C THR A 79 7.83 -12.40 -13.39
N THR A 80 9.11 -12.34 -13.04
CA THR A 80 9.63 -12.92 -11.79
C THR A 80 8.98 -12.32 -10.55
N VAL A 81 8.85 -11.00 -10.48
CA VAL A 81 8.22 -10.29 -9.35
C VAL A 81 6.73 -10.64 -9.27
N ARG A 82 6.03 -10.72 -10.40
CA ARG A 82 4.63 -11.13 -10.43
C ARG A 82 4.45 -12.55 -9.88
N GLU A 83 5.22 -13.52 -10.39
CA GLU A 83 5.14 -14.92 -9.96
C GLU A 83 5.43 -15.07 -8.45
N ALA A 84 6.44 -14.38 -7.92
CA ALA A 84 6.75 -14.37 -6.50
C ALA A 84 5.60 -13.80 -5.66
N ASN A 85 4.96 -12.72 -6.13
CA ASN A 85 3.80 -12.15 -5.45
C ASN A 85 2.59 -13.10 -5.47
N LEU A 86 2.27 -13.71 -6.62
CA LEU A 86 1.16 -14.65 -6.73
C LEU A 86 1.38 -15.88 -5.85
N ALA A 87 2.62 -16.37 -5.75
CA ALA A 87 2.98 -17.46 -4.86
C ALA A 87 2.80 -17.08 -3.37
N ALA A 88 3.20 -15.87 -2.99
CA ALA A 88 3.12 -15.38 -1.62
C ALA A 88 1.67 -15.23 -1.12
N ILE A 89 0.73 -14.91 -2.02
CA ILE A 89 -0.69 -14.72 -1.67
C ILE A 89 -1.55 -15.96 -1.95
N LYS A 90 -0.94 -17.06 -2.32
CA LYS A 90 -1.68 -18.31 -2.57
C LYS A 90 -2.50 -18.72 -1.35
N GLY A 91 -3.81 -18.85 -1.52
CA GLY A 91 -4.75 -19.17 -0.44
C GLY A 91 -5.27 -17.94 0.34
N VAL A 92 -4.84 -16.74 0.00
CA VAL A 92 -5.44 -15.50 0.52
C VAL A 92 -6.69 -15.18 -0.27
N SER A 93 -7.85 -15.13 0.38
CA SER A 93 -9.15 -14.85 -0.24
C SER A 93 -9.59 -13.40 -0.11
N ALA A 94 -8.90 -12.60 0.69
CA ALA A 94 -9.23 -11.19 0.87
C ALA A 94 -8.05 -10.39 1.42
N ILE A 95 -8.02 -9.12 1.12
CA ILE A 95 -7.06 -8.15 1.65
C ILE A 95 -7.78 -7.07 2.46
N LYS A 96 -7.12 -6.53 3.47
CA LYS A 96 -7.63 -5.40 4.24
C LYS A 96 -7.49 -4.12 3.41
N THR A 97 -8.57 -3.36 3.35
CA THR A 97 -8.66 -2.07 2.65
C THR A 97 -9.19 -0.98 3.59
N ASN A 98 -8.63 -0.93 4.81
CA ASN A 98 -9.03 0.06 5.80
C ASN A 98 -8.75 1.46 5.31
N VAL A 99 -9.65 2.38 5.61
CA VAL A 99 -9.53 3.81 5.30
C VAL A 99 -9.60 4.63 6.59
N ILE A 100 -8.84 5.71 6.65
CA ILE A 100 -8.88 6.68 7.74
C ILE A 100 -9.28 8.01 7.12
N TYR A 101 -10.33 8.61 7.64
CA TYR A 101 -10.79 9.94 7.26
C TYR A 101 -10.45 10.95 8.33
N SER A 102 -10.12 12.17 7.92
CA SER A 102 -10.07 13.33 8.81
C SER A 102 -11.08 14.37 8.37
N VAL A 103 -11.84 14.88 9.33
CA VAL A 103 -12.81 15.96 9.12
C VAL A 103 -12.44 17.11 10.03
N SER A 104 -12.18 18.28 9.45
CA SER A 104 -11.93 19.52 10.20
C SER A 104 -12.90 20.62 9.75
N ARG A 105 -13.23 21.53 10.67
CA ARG A 105 -14.01 22.73 10.38
C ARG A 105 -13.08 23.94 10.32
N LYS A 106 -13.39 24.84 9.39
CA LYS A 106 -12.76 26.19 9.36
C LYS A 106 -13.44 27.10 10.37
#